data_69f8d2d10c084824d9a254bd71594e51
#
_entry.id   69f8d2d10c084824d9a254bd71594e51
#
_cell.length_a   1.000
_cell.length_b   1.000
_cell.length_c   1.000
_cell.angle_alpha   90.00
_cell.angle_beta   90.00
_cell.angle_gamma   90.00
#
_symmetry.space_group_name_H-M   'P 1'
#
loop_
_entity.id
_entity.type
_entity.pdbx_description
1 polymer ?
#
loop_
_entity_poly.entity_id
_entity_poly.type
_entity_poly.pdbx_seq_one_letter_code
_entity_poly.pdbx_strand_id
1 'polypeptide(L)'
;MKNKILKGLSFILALSVLLSACTSGNGNGHPDNEGITISGVVGFPQDGEILLEKYENNKVVPFDTFNLDENYTFTKKVNIVEPGYYRINFYNMQFVNVLLNDDDINVRVDGNNRQGNAEVTGSKDHDFIGRIQQMTGEFQSSPEIQEINQKFGQARAVNDEEAMQALQDEYIVLDNKFKEKVIEIIDSTGATLGVLEVLRSGRMLDKDKNHDLFVKIAEDAKTKLPNSEVAKQFIAEVEASKMLAIGMEAPEIALPNPDGEIVPLSSLRGKYVLVDFWAKWCGPCRRENPNVVKVYNKYHDKGFEVYGVSLDRKKEDWLQAIEQDGLHWTQVSDLKYWNSEAAKTYNVKSIPFALLLDPDGKIIGKNLRGRALEQKLEEIFKEG
;
A
#
# COMPACT_ATOMS: atom_id res chain seq x y z
N MET A 1 51.80 52.55 -52.60
CA MET A 1 53.18 53.04 -52.22
C MET A 1 53.49 52.35 -50.85
N LYS A 2 54.64 51.66 -50.88
CA LYS A 2 55.51 51.26 -49.76
C LYS A 2 54.89 50.38 -48.63
N ASN A 3 55.12 49.03 -48.63
CA ASN A 3 56.31 48.31 -48.23
C ASN A 3 56.79 48.60 -46.78
N LYS A 4 56.73 47.56 -45.92
CA LYS A 4 57.89 46.88 -45.29
C LYS A 4 57.37 45.94 -44.22
N ILE A 5 57.54 44.60 -44.31
CA ILE A 5 58.65 43.73 -43.92
C ILE A 5 58.71 43.48 -42.41
N LEU A 6 58.28 42.28 -41.97
CA LEU A 6 59.04 41.13 -41.48
C LEU A 6 59.83 41.31 -40.16
N LYS A 7 59.52 40.49 -39.17
CA LYS A 7 60.38 39.63 -38.31
C LYS A 7 59.47 39.08 -37.24
N GLY A 8 59.15 37.90 -37.12
CA GLY A 8 59.80 36.64 -36.84
C GLY A 8 60.37 36.57 -35.43
N LEU A 9 59.65 35.93 -34.50
CA LEU A 9 60.28 35.26 -33.36
C LEU A 9 59.42 34.08 -32.90
N SER A 10 60.00 32.90 -33.09
CA SER A 10 59.53 31.65 -32.52
C SER A 10 59.54 31.71 -30.99
N PHE A 11 58.46 31.29 -30.33
CA PHE A 11 58.57 30.89 -28.94
C PHE A 11 57.91 29.52 -28.73
N ILE A 12 58.65 28.68 -28.12
CA ILE A 12 58.56 27.27 -27.84
C ILE A 12 57.28 26.93 -27.13
N LEU A 13 56.61 25.88 -27.63
CA LEU A 13 55.50 25.20 -27.04
C LEU A 13 55.98 24.40 -25.84
N ALA A 14 55.60 24.82 -24.64
CA ALA A 14 55.71 23.99 -23.42
C ALA A 14 54.38 23.30 -23.19
N LEU A 15 54.34 22.02 -23.55
CA LEU A 15 53.24 21.11 -23.32
C LEU A 15 53.29 20.66 -21.86
N SER A 16 52.51 21.32 -20.99
CA SER A 16 52.29 20.84 -19.61
C SER A 16 51.10 19.86 -19.64
N VAL A 17 51.43 18.57 -19.66
CA VAL A 17 50.47 17.48 -19.39
C VAL A 17 50.08 17.53 -17.91
N LEU A 18 48.90 18.05 -17.65
CA LEU A 18 48.25 17.86 -16.34
C LEU A 18 47.58 16.49 -16.35
N LEU A 19 48.23 15.52 -15.74
CA LEU A 19 47.68 14.26 -15.31
C LEU A 19 46.60 14.55 -14.28
N SER A 20 45.36 14.59 -14.64
CA SER A 20 44.21 14.46 -13.72
C SER A 20 44.16 13.02 -13.27
N ALA A 21 44.61 12.77 -12.08
CA ALA A 21 44.38 11.51 -11.36
C ALA A 21 42.89 11.36 -11.09
N CYS A 22 42.27 10.40 -11.78
CA CYS A 22 40.96 9.88 -11.36
C CYS A 22 41.13 9.13 -10.05
N THR A 23 40.86 9.78 -8.95
CA THR A 23 40.58 9.07 -7.69
C THR A 23 39.15 8.55 -7.77
N SER A 24 39.03 7.26 -7.97
CA SER A 24 37.78 6.52 -7.72
C SER A 24 37.52 6.53 -6.20
N GLY A 25 36.80 7.53 -5.76
CA GLY A 25 36.26 7.61 -4.41
C GLY A 25 34.84 7.07 -4.43
N ASN A 26 34.64 5.85 -3.99
CA ASN A 26 33.36 5.41 -3.50
C ASN A 26 32.99 6.25 -2.27
N GLY A 27 32.11 7.20 -2.45
CA GLY A 27 31.57 8.03 -1.40
C GLY A 27 30.17 8.45 -1.82
N ASN A 28 29.17 7.77 -1.30
CA ASN A 28 27.80 8.27 -1.25
C ASN A 28 27.77 9.51 -0.31
N GLY A 29 28.21 10.64 -0.83
CA GLY A 29 28.06 11.93 -0.22
C GLY A 29 27.37 12.83 -1.24
N HIS A 30 26.15 13.25 -0.96
CA HIS A 30 25.53 14.35 -1.66
C HIS A 30 26.47 15.55 -1.62
N PRO A 31 26.86 16.13 -2.79
CA PRO A 31 27.52 17.42 -2.77
C PRO A 31 26.48 18.45 -2.36
N ASP A 32 26.87 19.31 -1.43
CA ASP A 32 26.28 20.57 -0.97
C ASP A 32 24.76 20.71 -1.24
N ASN A 33 24.00 20.62 -0.16
CA ASN A 33 22.54 20.63 -0.07
C ASN A 33 21.92 21.93 -0.63
N GLU A 34 21.98 22.12 -1.96
CA GLU A 34 21.42 23.29 -2.64
C GLU A 34 19.87 23.26 -2.72
N GLY A 35 19.22 22.19 -2.25
CA GLY A 35 17.78 21.98 -2.37
C GLY A 35 17.35 21.56 -3.78
N ILE A 36 16.07 21.23 -3.94
CA ILE A 36 15.43 20.93 -5.24
C ILE A 36 14.80 22.17 -5.83
N THR A 37 14.64 22.19 -7.16
CA THR A 37 13.91 23.24 -7.87
C THR A 37 12.45 22.81 -8.05
N ILE A 38 11.52 23.61 -7.53
CA ILE A 38 10.10 23.47 -7.82
C ILE A 38 9.75 24.59 -8.79
N SER A 39 9.32 24.23 -9.99
CA SER A 39 8.92 25.16 -11.04
C SER A 39 7.53 24.82 -11.59
N GLY A 40 6.91 25.77 -12.29
CA GLY A 40 5.64 25.47 -12.91
C GLY A 40 4.98 26.66 -13.61
N VAL A 41 3.79 26.39 -14.16
CA VAL A 41 2.95 27.36 -14.84
C VAL A 41 1.50 27.22 -14.38
N VAL A 42 0.85 28.36 -14.15
CA VAL A 42 -0.57 28.44 -13.75
C VAL A 42 -1.38 28.96 -14.93
N GLY A 43 -2.30 28.15 -15.44
CA GLY A 43 -3.12 28.48 -16.62
C GLY A 43 -4.13 29.60 -16.37
N PHE A 44 -4.72 29.64 -15.18
CA PHE A 44 -5.73 30.63 -14.79
C PHE A 44 -5.41 31.23 -13.42
N PRO A 45 -4.41 32.12 -13.34
CA PRO A 45 -3.99 32.70 -12.07
C PRO A 45 -5.13 33.50 -11.41
N GLN A 46 -5.15 33.50 -10.07
CA GLN A 46 -6.14 34.18 -9.26
C GLN A 46 -5.46 35.10 -8.25
N ASP A 47 -6.22 35.97 -7.61
CA ASP A 47 -5.72 36.71 -6.45
C ASP A 47 -5.51 35.78 -5.26
N GLY A 48 -4.38 35.90 -4.59
CA GLY A 48 -4.01 35.08 -3.43
C GLY A 48 -2.63 34.49 -3.49
N GLU A 49 -2.31 33.65 -2.52
CA GLU A 49 -0.99 33.05 -2.37
C GLU A 49 -0.95 31.64 -2.97
N ILE A 50 0.22 31.28 -3.46
CA ILE A 50 0.56 29.88 -3.82
C ILE A 50 1.48 29.37 -2.71
N LEU A 51 1.00 28.39 -1.96
CA LEU A 51 1.69 27.86 -0.79
C LEU A 51 2.22 26.45 -1.08
N LEU A 52 3.46 26.18 -0.70
CA LEU A 52 3.93 24.83 -0.44
C LEU A 52 3.56 24.48 1.00
N GLU A 53 2.87 23.39 1.17
CA GLU A 53 2.39 22.93 2.46
C GLU A 53 2.92 21.51 2.73
N LYS A 54 3.17 21.22 4.01
CA LYS A 54 3.65 19.91 4.48
C LYS A 54 2.59 19.22 5.32
N TYR A 55 2.55 17.90 5.26
CA TYR A 55 1.71 17.09 6.14
C TYR A 55 2.49 16.74 7.42
N GLU A 56 2.06 17.26 8.56
CA GLU A 56 2.63 16.99 9.88
C GLU A 56 1.55 16.56 10.87
N ASN A 57 1.69 15.40 11.51
CA ASN A 57 0.76 14.91 12.54
C ASN A 57 -0.73 14.99 12.11
N ASN A 58 -1.04 14.56 10.88
CA ASN A 58 -2.37 14.64 10.25
C ASN A 58 -2.90 16.09 10.06
N LYS A 59 -2.03 17.08 10.09
CA LYS A 59 -2.36 18.46 9.78
C LYS A 59 -1.56 18.93 8.58
N VAL A 60 -2.10 19.89 7.88
CA VAL A 60 -1.42 20.58 6.80
C VAL A 60 -0.91 21.90 7.35
N VAL A 61 0.40 22.11 7.23
CA VAL A 61 1.06 23.35 7.69
C VAL A 61 1.78 24.03 6.53
N PRO A 62 1.76 25.37 6.45
CA PRO A 62 2.54 26.10 5.46
C PRO A 62 4.03 25.79 5.63
N PHE A 63 4.71 25.56 4.52
CA PHE A 63 6.14 25.28 4.46
C PHE A 63 6.93 26.37 3.74
N ASP A 64 6.40 26.81 2.57
CA ASP A 64 7.01 27.89 1.78
C ASP A 64 5.96 28.55 0.87
N THR A 65 6.33 29.62 0.16
CA THR A 65 5.45 30.36 -0.78
C THR A 65 6.10 30.50 -2.13
N PHE A 66 5.28 30.54 -3.20
CA PHE A 66 5.70 30.82 -4.56
C PHE A 66 5.13 32.14 -5.05
N ASN A 67 5.93 32.87 -5.84
CA ASN A 67 5.48 34.07 -6.56
C ASN A 67 5.46 33.78 -8.05
N LEU A 68 4.44 34.29 -8.75
CA LEU A 68 4.38 34.23 -10.21
C LEU A 68 5.14 35.41 -10.82
N ASP A 69 5.76 35.12 -11.96
CA ASP A 69 6.29 36.14 -12.85
C ASP A 69 5.20 36.69 -13.80
N GLU A 70 5.59 37.55 -14.74
CA GLU A 70 4.70 38.14 -15.75
C GLU A 70 4.07 37.12 -16.72
N ASN A 71 4.67 35.93 -16.84
CA ASN A 71 4.21 34.83 -17.70
C ASN A 71 3.41 33.78 -16.92
N TYR A 72 3.03 34.10 -15.67
CA TYR A 72 2.32 33.18 -14.76
C TYR A 72 3.12 31.91 -14.46
N THR A 73 4.46 31.99 -14.48
CA THR A 73 5.35 30.91 -14.07
C THR A 73 5.93 31.18 -12.68
N PHE A 74 6.31 30.10 -12.03
CA PHE A 74 7.05 30.18 -10.77
C PHE A 74 8.24 29.26 -10.79
N THR A 75 9.29 29.64 -10.12
CA THR A 75 10.48 28.81 -9.91
C THR A 75 11.09 29.16 -8.57
N LYS A 76 11.37 28.14 -7.76
CA LYS A 76 11.99 28.33 -6.45
C LYS A 76 12.83 27.11 -6.07
N LYS A 77 14.00 27.36 -5.49
CA LYS A 77 14.79 26.34 -4.79
C LYS A 77 14.23 26.15 -3.38
N VAL A 78 13.98 24.91 -3.00
CA VAL A 78 13.42 24.52 -1.71
C VAL A 78 14.27 23.41 -1.11
N ASN A 79 14.65 23.55 0.14
CA ASN A 79 15.42 22.53 0.86
C ASN A 79 14.47 21.51 1.51
N ILE A 80 14.43 20.29 0.96
CA ILE A 80 13.61 19.19 1.45
C ILE A 80 14.45 18.33 2.41
N VAL A 81 14.35 18.62 3.71
CA VAL A 81 15.03 17.85 4.75
C VAL A 81 14.34 16.51 5.03
N GLU A 82 13.03 16.48 4.90
CA GLU A 82 12.20 15.31 5.14
C GLU A 82 11.48 14.89 3.86
N PRO A 83 12.01 13.91 3.11
CA PRO A 83 11.33 13.38 1.93
C PRO A 83 9.94 12.83 2.27
N GLY A 84 8.93 13.18 1.45
CA GLY A 84 7.57 12.74 1.74
C GLY A 84 6.48 13.47 0.96
N TYR A 85 5.30 13.49 1.57
CA TYR A 85 4.13 14.14 0.98
C TYR A 85 4.11 15.62 1.30
N TYR A 86 3.96 16.39 0.23
CA TYR A 86 3.71 17.82 0.26
C TYR A 86 2.48 18.14 -0.57
N ARG A 87 1.99 19.37 -0.45
CA ARG A 87 0.87 19.85 -1.24
C ARG A 87 1.17 21.28 -1.70
N ILE A 88 0.97 21.53 -2.99
CA ILE A 88 0.98 22.91 -3.50
C ILE A 88 -0.47 23.36 -3.50
N ASN A 89 -0.73 24.44 -2.77
CA ASN A 89 -2.04 25.06 -2.62
C ASN A 89 -2.10 26.31 -3.50
N PHE A 90 -2.87 26.26 -4.57
CA PHE A 90 -3.09 27.36 -5.49
C PHE A 90 -4.35 28.12 -5.04
N TYR A 91 -4.18 29.26 -4.37
CA TYR A 91 -5.24 30.23 -4.01
C TYR A 91 -6.38 29.65 -3.13
N ASN A 92 -6.18 28.57 -2.41
CA ASN A 92 -7.23 27.77 -1.75
C ASN A 92 -8.31 27.21 -2.72
N MET A 93 -8.06 27.23 -4.02
CA MET A 93 -8.96 26.75 -5.06
C MET A 93 -8.56 25.42 -5.64
N GLN A 94 -7.28 25.19 -5.92
CA GLN A 94 -6.76 23.91 -6.41
C GLN A 94 -5.59 23.43 -5.55
N PHE A 95 -5.56 22.13 -5.29
CA PHE A 95 -4.54 21.48 -4.47
C PHE A 95 -3.87 20.38 -5.27
N VAL A 96 -2.54 20.44 -5.36
CA VAL A 96 -1.73 19.43 -6.06
C VAL A 96 -0.84 18.73 -5.04
N ASN A 97 -1.10 17.45 -4.79
CA ASN A 97 -0.23 16.64 -3.94
C ASN A 97 1.03 16.26 -4.72
N VAL A 98 2.17 16.41 -4.08
CA VAL A 98 3.48 16.11 -4.66
C VAL A 98 4.32 15.28 -3.71
N LEU A 99 5.13 14.40 -4.25
CA LEU A 99 6.17 13.68 -3.53
C LEU A 99 7.47 14.44 -3.76
N LEU A 100 8.08 14.92 -2.68
CA LEU A 100 9.34 15.66 -2.74
C LEU A 100 10.45 14.87 -2.05
N ASN A 101 11.56 14.74 -2.74
CA ASN A 101 12.78 14.12 -2.27
C ASN A 101 14.00 14.93 -2.77
N ASP A 102 14.74 14.41 -3.72
CA ASP A 102 15.99 14.96 -4.27
C ASP A 102 15.88 15.34 -5.76
N ASP A 103 14.74 15.08 -6.40
CA ASP A 103 14.51 15.43 -7.79
C ASP A 103 13.82 16.81 -7.93
N ASP A 104 14.22 17.57 -8.96
CA ASP A 104 13.50 18.77 -9.39
C ASP A 104 12.11 18.38 -9.93
N ILE A 105 11.11 19.24 -9.71
CA ILE A 105 9.77 19.03 -10.27
C ILE A 105 9.28 20.23 -11.08
N ASN A 106 8.46 19.94 -12.09
CA ASN A 106 7.71 20.92 -12.83
C ASN A 106 6.20 20.63 -12.70
N VAL A 107 5.42 21.67 -12.36
CA VAL A 107 3.99 21.58 -12.13
C VAL A 107 3.24 22.43 -13.12
N ARG A 108 2.39 21.83 -13.92
CA ARG A 108 1.44 22.54 -14.78
C ARG A 108 0.04 22.41 -14.18
N VAL A 109 -0.66 23.50 -13.95
CA VAL A 109 -1.93 23.51 -13.22
C VAL A 109 -2.89 24.55 -13.77
N ASP A 110 -4.19 24.28 -13.74
CA ASP A 110 -5.20 25.29 -14.05
C ASP A 110 -5.22 26.41 -13.01
N GLY A 111 -5.26 26.10 -11.71
CA GLY A 111 -5.13 27.02 -10.58
C GLY A 111 -6.47 27.57 -10.04
N ASN A 112 -7.56 27.48 -10.79
CA ASN A 112 -8.85 28.10 -10.47
C ASN A 112 -9.98 27.12 -10.10
N ASN A 113 -9.72 25.83 -10.09
CA ASN A 113 -10.74 24.80 -9.91
C ASN A 113 -10.21 23.58 -9.16
N ARG A 114 -10.91 23.09 -8.13
CA ARG A 114 -10.54 21.89 -7.36
C ARG A 114 -10.36 20.63 -8.23
N GLN A 115 -11.11 20.52 -9.30
CA GLN A 115 -11.07 19.41 -10.27
C GLN A 115 -10.35 19.80 -11.57
N GLY A 116 -9.63 20.93 -11.55
CA GLY A 116 -8.83 21.41 -12.68
C GLY A 116 -7.67 20.45 -12.99
N ASN A 117 -7.14 20.57 -14.20
CA ASN A 117 -6.02 19.76 -14.62
C ASN A 117 -4.76 20.11 -13.82
N ALA A 118 -4.01 19.06 -13.44
CA ALA A 118 -2.70 19.21 -12.83
C ALA A 118 -1.80 18.09 -13.35
N GLU A 119 -0.59 18.46 -13.75
CA GLU A 119 0.45 17.55 -14.22
C GLU A 119 1.73 17.85 -13.44
N VAL A 120 2.37 16.82 -12.91
CA VAL A 120 3.65 16.91 -12.21
C VAL A 120 4.66 16.03 -12.94
N THR A 121 5.79 16.62 -13.35
CA THR A 121 6.85 15.93 -14.11
C THR A 121 8.22 16.23 -13.51
N GLY A 122 9.26 15.49 -13.95
CA GLY A 122 10.65 15.70 -13.54
C GLY A 122 11.10 14.86 -12.35
N SER A 123 10.18 14.32 -11.56
CA SER A 123 10.50 13.45 -10.43
C SER A 123 10.37 11.99 -10.82
N LYS A 124 11.39 11.19 -10.51
CA LYS A 124 11.36 9.72 -10.68
C LYS A 124 10.19 9.07 -9.95
N ASP A 125 9.80 9.62 -8.81
CA ASP A 125 8.67 9.12 -8.02
C ASP A 125 7.34 9.33 -8.76
N HIS A 126 7.12 10.52 -9.36
CA HIS A 126 5.92 10.81 -10.15
C HIS A 126 5.91 10.03 -11.46
N ASP A 127 7.05 9.92 -12.14
CA ASP A 127 7.18 9.13 -13.37
C ASP A 127 6.89 7.66 -13.12
N PHE A 128 7.36 7.11 -11.98
CA PHE A 128 7.05 5.75 -11.57
C PHE A 128 5.53 5.55 -11.35
N ILE A 129 4.90 6.44 -10.58
CA ILE A 129 3.45 6.37 -10.33
C ILE A 129 2.68 6.48 -11.65
N GLY A 130 3.05 7.44 -12.50
CA GLY A 130 2.44 7.63 -13.82
C GLY A 130 2.55 6.39 -14.70
N ARG A 131 3.72 5.73 -14.71
CA ARG A 131 3.94 4.47 -15.43
C ARG A 131 3.01 3.35 -14.93
N ILE A 132 2.89 3.18 -13.61
CA ILE A 132 2.00 2.15 -13.04
C ILE A 132 0.53 2.47 -13.35
N GLN A 133 0.13 3.74 -13.30
CA GLN A 133 -1.22 4.17 -13.67
C GLN A 133 -1.53 3.92 -15.15
N GLN A 134 -0.59 4.26 -16.04
CA GLN A 134 -0.71 4.00 -17.47
C GLN A 134 -0.87 2.50 -17.74
N MET A 135 0.02 1.67 -17.21
CA MET A 135 -0.05 0.21 -17.35
C MET A 135 -1.38 -0.36 -16.84
N THR A 136 -1.89 0.17 -15.73
CA THR A 136 -3.19 -0.21 -15.18
C THR A 136 -4.33 0.17 -16.13
N GLY A 137 -4.29 1.37 -16.70
CA GLY A 137 -5.25 1.82 -17.69
C GLY A 137 -5.24 0.96 -18.97
N GLU A 138 -4.05 0.64 -19.48
CA GLU A 138 -3.86 -0.25 -20.63
C GLU A 138 -4.42 -1.65 -20.35
N PHE A 139 -4.13 -2.22 -19.18
CA PHE A 139 -4.68 -3.51 -18.77
C PHE A 139 -6.20 -3.48 -18.71
N GLN A 140 -6.80 -2.49 -18.04
CA GLN A 140 -8.26 -2.37 -17.90
C GLN A 140 -8.97 -2.11 -19.24
N SER A 141 -8.31 -1.48 -20.19
CA SER A 141 -8.85 -1.20 -21.54
C SER A 141 -8.46 -2.25 -22.58
N SER A 142 -7.73 -3.31 -22.19
CA SER A 142 -7.33 -4.36 -23.14
C SER A 142 -8.56 -5.10 -23.71
N PRO A 143 -8.49 -5.57 -24.97
CA PRO A 143 -9.60 -6.27 -25.60
C PRO A 143 -10.10 -7.46 -24.78
N GLU A 144 -9.19 -8.21 -24.17
CA GLU A 144 -9.48 -9.40 -23.36
C GLU A 144 -10.30 -9.01 -22.10
N ILE A 145 -9.90 -7.96 -21.39
CA ILE A 145 -10.64 -7.49 -20.19
C ILE A 145 -12.00 -6.91 -20.57
N GLN A 146 -12.08 -6.18 -21.69
CA GLN A 146 -13.34 -5.64 -22.17
C GLN A 146 -14.32 -6.78 -22.58
N GLU A 147 -13.83 -7.85 -23.21
CA GLU A 147 -14.62 -9.02 -23.57
C GLU A 147 -15.14 -9.75 -22.31
N ILE A 148 -14.29 -9.97 -21.31
CA ILE A 148 -14.68 -10.56 -20.01
C ILE A 148 -15.77 -9.72 -19.37
N ASN A 149 -15.60 -8.40 -19.28
CA ASN A 149 -16.57 -7.50 -18.65
C ASN A 149 -17.92 -7.54 -19.38
N GLN A 150 -17.91 -7.56 -20.72
CA GLN A 150 -19.14 -7.66 -21.51
C GLN A 150 -19.86 -8.99 -21.26
N LYS A 151 -19.15 -10.11 -21.34
CA LYS A 151 -19.72 -11.46 -21.09
C LYS A 151 -20.21 -11.59 -19.65
N PHE A 152 -19.49 -11.05 -18.68
CA PHE A 152 -19.89 -11.04 -17.27
C PHE A 152 -21.21 -10.26 -17.07
N GLY A 153 -21.35 -9.11 -17.73
CA GLY A 153 -22.59 -8.35 -17.73
C GLY A 153 -23.79 -9.15 -18.31
N GLN A 154 -23.57 -9.92 -19.38
CA GLN A 154 -24.60 -10.79 -19.99
C GLN A 154 -24.98 -11.96 -19.07
N ALA A 155 -23.99 -12.67 -18.51
CA ALA A 155 -24.21 -13.77 -17.59
C ALA A 155 -24.98 -13.32 -16.33
N ARG A 156 -24.61 -12.13 -15.79
CA ARG A 156 -25.29 -11.51 -14.64
C ARG A 156 -26.77 -11.18 -14.95
N ALA A 157 -27.08 -10.71 -16.16
CA ALA A 157 -28.45 -10.36 -16.54
C ALA A 157 -29.41 -11.56 -16.55
N VAL A 158 -28.86 -12.78 -16.73
CA VAL A 158 -29.64 -14.04 -16.74
C VAL A 158 -29.38 -14.90 -15.50
N ASN A 159 -28.66 -14.39 -14.51
CA ASN A 159 -28.23 -15.08 -13.28
C ASN A 159 -27.49 -16.41 -13.53
N ASP A 160 -26.66 -16.47 -14.57
CA ASP A 160 -25.81 -17.63 -14.87
C ASP A 160 -24.58 -17.63 -13.97
N GLU A 161 -24.69 -18.29 -12.81
CA GLU A 161 -23.61 -18.32 -11.80
C GLU A 161 -22.38 -19.07 -12.31
N GLU A 162 -22.55 -20.12 -13.13
CA GLU A 162 -21.42 -20.90 -13.65
C GLU A 162 -20.60 -20.07 -14.64
N ALA A 163 -21.26 -19.38 -15.57
CA ALA A 163 -20.60 -18.48 -16.50
C ALA A 163 -19.92 -17.30 -15.80
N MET A 164 -20.58 -16.68 -14.80
CA MET A 164 -19.96 -15.61 -14.01
C MET A 164 -18.71 -16.08 -13.30
N GLN A 165 -18.72 -17.30 -12.74
CA GLN A 165 -17.56 -17.84 -12.06
C GLN A 165 -16.41 -18.13 -13.02
N ALA A 166 -16.68 -18.76 -14.16
CA ALA A 166 -15.64 -19.04 -15.18
C ALA A 166 -14.95 -17.74 -15.65
N LEU A 167 -15.73 -16.67 -15.87
CA LEU A 167 -15.21 -15.37 -16.27
C LEU A 167 -14.40 -14.67 -15.16
N GLN A 168 -14.78 -14.85 -13.89
CA GLN A 168 -13.98 -14.39 -12.76
C GLN A 168 -12.64 -15.13 -12.69
N ASP A 169 -12.63 -16.43 -12.87
CA ASP A 169 -11.41 -17.24 -12.86
C ASP A 169 -10.47 -16.82 -14.02
N GLU A 170 -11.03 -16.55 -15.20
CA GLU A 170 -10.27 -16.02 -16.36
C GLU A 170 -9.67 -14.64 -16.06
N TYR A 171 -10.47 -13.73 -15.49
CA TYR A 171 -9.98 -12.42 -15.06
C TYR A 171 -8.82 -12.52 -14.06
N ILE A 172 -8.93 -13.41 -13.07
CA ILE A 172 -7.90 -13.62 -12.04
C ILE A 172 -6.59 -14.07 -12.67
N VAL A 173 -6.63 -14.92 -13.70
CA VAL A 173 -5.40 -15.36 -14.41
C VAL A 173 -4.71 -14.19 -15.09
N LEU A 174 -5.46 -13.31 -15.76
CA LEU A 174 -4.91 -12.13 -16.44
C LEU A 174 -4.40 -11.08 -15.44
N ASP A 175 -5.15 -10.85 -14.36
CA ASP A 175 -4.78 -9.93 -13.28
C ASP A 175 -3.49 -10.37 -12.57
N ASN A 176 -3.33 -11.66 -12.31
CA ASN A 176 -2.09 -12.20 -11.74
C ASN A 176 -0.88 -11.97 -12.66
N LYS A 177 -1.00 -12.24 -13.97
CA LYS A 177 0.07 -11.96 -14.94
C LYS A 177 0.42 -10.47 -15.02
N PHE A 178 -0.57 -9.60 -14.91
CA PHE A 178 -0.35 -8.16 -14.86
C PHE A 178 0.39 -7.77 -13.57
N LYS A 179 -0.03 -8.30 -12.43
CA LYS A 179 0.60 -8.06 -11.12
C LYS A 179 2.05 -8.56 -11.06
N GLU A 180 2.36 -9.69 -11.68
CA GLU A 180 3.74 -10.18 -11.81
C GLU A 180 4.65 -9.14 -12.49
N LYS A 181 4.20 -8.51 -13.59
CA LYS A 181 4.95 -7.45 -14.25
C LYS A 181 5.15 -6.23 -13.35
N VAL A 182 4.14 -5.86 -12.57
CA VAL A 182 4.24 -4.74 -11.61
C VAL A 182 5.24 -5.08 -10.51
N ILE A 183 5.24 -6.31 -10.01
CA ILE A 183 6.21 -6.81 -9.02
C ILE A 183 7.64 -6.70 -9.55
N GLU A 184 7.90 -7.15 -10.78
CA GLU A 184 9.23 -7.05 -11.41
C GLU A 184 9.71 -5.60 -11.51
N ILE A 185 8.82 -4.67 -11.87
CA ILE A 185 9.14 -3.25 -11.95
C ILE A 185 9.45 -2.69 -10.57
N ILE A 186 8.64 -2.98 -9.55
CA ILE A 186 8.88 -2.55 -8.17
C ILE A 186 10.20 -3.13 -7.66
N ASP A 187 10.44 -4.41 -7.88
CA ASP A 187 11.62 -5.11 -7.43
C ASP A 187 12.91 -4.55 -8.02
N SER A 188 12.88 -4.20 -9.32
CA SER A 188 14.02 -3.58 -10.02
C SER A 188 14.23 -2.11 -9.66
N THR A 189 13.18 -1.37 -9.28
CA THR A 189 13.26 0.03 -8.87
C THR A 189 13.81 0.16 -7.46
N GLY A 190 13.40 -0.74 -6.55
CA GLY A 190 13.71 -0.66 -5.13
C GLY A 190 12.89 0.42 -4.42
N ALA A 191 13.30 0.78 -3.19
CA ALA A 191 12.58 1.75 -2.39
C ALA A 191 12.74 3.18 -2.92
N THR A 192 11.63 3.79 -3.29
CA THR A 192 11.44 5.22 -3.58
C THR A 192 10.09 5.67 -2.99
N LEU A 193 9.84 6.95 -2.86
CA LEU A 193 8.53 7.43 -2.36
C LEU A 193 7.38 6.97 -3.26
N GLY A 194 7.59 6.95 -4.58
CA GLY A 194 6.61 6.47 -5.55
C GLY A 194 6.29 4.98 -5.41
N VAL A 195 7.31 4.15 -5.15
CA VAL A 195 7.12 2.72 -4.85
C VAL A 195 6.35 2.54 -3.54
N LEU A 196 6.70 3.28 -2.48
CA LEU A 196 6.00 3.21 -1.20
C LEU A 196 4.53 3.62 -1.35
N GLU A 197 4.24 4.66 -2.15
CA GLU A 197 2.86 5.10 -2.45
C GLU A 197 2.04 3.99 -3.11
N VAL A 198 2.58 3.35 -4.16
CA VAL A 198 1.91 2.25 -4.86
C VAL A 198 1.63 1.07 -3.92
N LEU A 199 2.61 0.67 -3.10
CA LEU A 199 2.46 -0.43 -2.16
C LEU A 199 1.48 -0.10 -1.03
N ARG A 200 1.55 1.09 -0.45
CA ARG A 200 0.65 1.51 0.64
C ARG A 200 -0.79 1.72 0.20
N SER A 201 -1.04 2.02 -1.06
CA SER A 201 -2.40 2.15 -1.59
C SER A 201 -3.22 0.87 -1.40
N GLY A 202 -2.58 -0.30 -1.31
CA GLY A 202 -3.21 -1.62 -1.19
C GLY A 202 -4.09 -2.02 -2.38
N ARG A 203 -4.17 -1.16 -3.40
CA ARG A 203 -5.02 -1.38 -4.58
C ARG A 203 -4.40 -2.32 -5.59
N MET A 204 -3.08 -2.27 -5.71
CA MET A 204 -2.34 -3.01 -6.72
C MET A 204 -1.90 -4.38 -6.21
N LEU A 205 -1.24 -4.43 -5.07
CA LEU A 205 -0.68 -5.64 -4.50
C LEU A 205 -1.19 -5.86 -3.08
N ASP A 206 -1.62 -7.08 -2.83
CA ASP A 206 -1.97 -7.54 -1.50
C ASP A 206 -0.69 -7.79 -0.69
N LYS A 207 -0.55 -7.13 0.45
CA LYS A 207 0.62 -7.22 1.32
C LYS A 207 0.86 -8.64 1.84
N ASP A 208 -0.20 -9.39 2.15
CA ASP A 208 -0.07 -10.72 2.71
C ASP A 208 0.38 -11.74 1.66
N LYS A 209 -0.09 -11.59 0.41
CA LYS A 209 0.34 -12.43 -0.72
C LYS A 209 1.75 -12.11 -1.22
N ASN A 210 2.20 -10.85 -1.06
CA ASN A 210 3.48 -10.36 -1.56
C ASN A 210 4.41 -9.97 -0.40
N HIS A 211 4.31 -10.64 0.75
CA HIS A 211 4.99 -10.27 1.98
C HIS A 211 6.51 -10.07 1.78
N ASP A 212 7.16 -10.97 1.06
CA ASP A 212 8.62 -10.92 0.83
C ASP A 212 9.05 -9.66 0.07
N LEU A 213 8.26 -9.23 -0.93
CA LEU A 213 8.49 -7.98 -1.64
C LEU A 213 8.39 -6.78 -0.69
N PHE A 214 7.34 -6.74 0.14
CA PHE A 214 7.16 -5.65 1.11
C PHE A 214 8.31 -5.60 2.12
N VAL A 215 8.78 -6.75 2.61
CA VAL A 215 9.95 -6.84 3.51
C VAL A 215 11.20 -6.32 2.80
N LYS A 216 11.47 -6.77 1.56
CA LYS A 216 12.61 -6.32 0.77
C LYS A 216 12.61 -4.81 0.57
N ILE A 217 11.48 -4.24 0.18
CA ILE A 217 11.34 -2.79 -0.01
C ILE A 217 11.48 -2.03 1.33
N ALA A 218 10.96 -2.56 2.43
CA ALA A 218 11.12 -1.95 3.75
C ALA A 218 12.60 -1.91 4.21
N GLU A 219 13.35 -2.99 3.98
CA GLU A 219 14.79 -3.01 4.28
C GLU A 219 15.57 -2.01 3.40
N ASP A 220 15.26 -1.94 2.10
CA ASP A 220 15.88 -0.97 1.18
C ASP A 220 15.54 0.48 1.58
N ALA A 221 14.31 0.73 2.04
CA ALA A 221 13.86 2.06 2.49
C ALA A 221 14.62 2.57 3.74
N LYS A 222 15.09 1.67 4.62
CA LYS A 222 15.91 2.06 5.79
C LYS A 222 17.19 2.80 5.38
N THR A 223 17.77 2.42 4.25
CA THR A 223 19.00 3.01 3.71
C THR A 223 18.75 4.16 2.75
N LYS A 224 17.76 4.04 1.88
CA LYS A 224 17.51 5.04 0.83
C LYS A 224 16.69 6.25 1.29
N LEU A 225 15.82 6.05 2.29
CA LEU A 225 14.87 7.07 2.76
C LEU A 225 14.91 7.23 4.30
N PRO A 226 16.10 7.36 4.94
CA PRO A 226 16.24 7.34 6.41
C PRO A 226 15.51 8.48 7.11
N ASN A 227 15.37 9.63 6.43
CA ASN A 227 14.73 10.82 6.98
C ASN A 227 13.25 10.95 6.63
N SER A 228 12.69 10.00 5.86
CA SER A 228 11.29 10.04 5.45
C SER A 228 10.35 9.45 6.50
N GLU A 229 9.41 10.24 7.00
CA GLU A 229 8.35 9.75 7.89
C GLU A 229 7.43 8.74 7.17
N VAL A 230 7.23 8.89 5.86
CA VAL A 230 6.49 7.93 5.02
C VAL A 230 7.19 6.58 5.04
N ALA A 231 8.51 6.56 4.87
CA ALA A 231 9.30 5.33 4.91
C ALA A 231 9.30 4.71 6.30
N LYS A 232 9.47 5.48 7.37
CA LYS A 232 9.41 4.99 8.74
C LYS A 232 8.07 4.33 9.06
N GLN A 233 6.97 4.95 8.64
CA GLN A 233 5.62 4.37 8.80
C GLN A 233 5.47 3.07 8.00
N PHE A 234 5.90 3.04 6.73
CA PHE A 234 5.87 1.83 5.91
C PHE A 234 6.68 0.69 6.54
N ILE A 235 7.90 0.98 6.99
CA ILE A 235 8.76 0.01 7.68
C ILE A 235 8.05 -0.53 8.94
N ALA A 236 7.48 0.33 9.77
CA ALA A 236 6.76 -0.08 10.97
C ALA A 236 5.52 -0.95 10.65
N GLU A 237 4.78 -0.63 9.58
CA GLU A 237 3.64 -1.41 9.10
C GLU A 237 4.06 -2.81 8.60
N VAL A 238 5.21 -2.90 7.92
CA VAL A 238 5.76 -4.18 7.44
C VAL A 238 6.29 -5.01 8.62
N GLU A 239 7.06 -4.41 9.53
CA GLU A 239 7.56 -5.10 10.71
C GLU A 239 6.42 -5.66 11.57
N ALA A 240 5.36 -4.87 11.80
CA ALA A 240 4.17 -5.34 12.52
C ALA A 240 3.46 -6.50 11.79
N SER A 241 3.57 -6.61 10.47
CA SER A 241 2.96 -7.69 9.70
C SER A 241 3.76 -9.00 9.72
N LYS A 242 5.06 -8.94 10.04
CA LYS A 242 5.93 -10.13 10.11
C LYS A 242 5.44 -11.16 11.13
N MET A 243 4.94 -10.69 12.28
CA MET A 243 4.42 -11.57 13.33
C MET A 243 3.22 -12.42 12.89
N LEU A 244 2.49 -11.94 11.88
CA LEU A 244 1.32 -12.62 11.33
C LEU A 244 1.53 -13.13 9.91
N ALA A 245 2.79 -13.31 9.47
CA ALA A 245 3.09 -13.86 8.16
C ALA A 245 2.66 -15.33 8.06
N ILE A 246 2.33 -15.78 6.85
CA ILE A 246 2.06 -17.19 6.60
C ILE A 246 3.30 -18.02 6.99
N GLY A 247 3.08 -19.13 7.71
CA GLY A 247 4.12 -19.97 8.28
C GLY A 247 4.57 -19.60 9.69
N MET A 248 4.22 -18.39 10.19
CA MET A 248 4.50 -17.98 11.57
C MET A 248 3.48 -18.55 12.55
N GLU A 249 3.91 -18.79 13.78
CA GLU A 249 3.00 -19.19 14.86
C GLU A 249 2.12 -18.00 15.25
N ALA A 250 0.80 -18.23 15.33
CA ALA A 250 -0.15 -17.21 15.73
C ALA A 250 0.09 -16.82 17.21
N PRO A 251 0.14 -15.53 17.55
CA PRO A 251 0.22 -15.08 18.94
C PRO A 251 -0.90 -15.66 19.81
N GLU A 252 -0.60 -15.93 21.09
CA GLU A 252 -1.60 -16.43 22.01
C GLU A 252 -2.73 -15.42 22.24
N ILE A 253 -3.96 -15.92 22.31
CA ILE A 253 -5.15 -15.20 22.75
C ILE A 253 -5.72 -15.95 23.94
N ALA A 254 -5.87 -15.28 25.09
CA ALA A 254 -6.47 -15.87 26.28
C ALA A 254 -7.53 -14.88 26.81
N LEU A 255 -8.77 -15.05 26.36
CA LEU A 255 -9.89 -14.18 26.69
C LEU A 255 -11.05 -14.97 27.29
N PRO A 256 -11.95 -14.31 28.08
CA PRO A 256 -13.10 -14.97 28.65
C PRO A 256 -14.14 -15.39 27.61
N ASN A 257 -14.70 -16.58 27.78
CA ASN A 257 -15.88 -17.07 27.08
C ASN A 257 -17.18 -16.44 27.67
N PRO A 258 -18.37 -16.76 27.14
CA PRO A 258 -19.64 -16.28 27.67
C PRO A 258 -19.84 -16.57 29.16
N ASP A 259 -19.27 -17.63 29.70
CA ASP A 259 -19.39 -18.02 31.10
C ASP A 259 -18.35 -17.33 32.01
N GLY A 260 -17.42 -16.59 31.42
CA GLY A 260 -16.34 -15.86 32.09
C GLY A 260 -15.07 -16.68 32.32
N GLU A 261 -14.98 -17.88 31.74
CA GLU A 261 -13.80 -18.73 31.81
C GLU A 261 -12.80 -18.32 30.72
N ILE A 262 -11.52 -18.23 31.09
CA ILE A 262 -10.45 -17.92 30.13
C ILE A 262 -10.20 -19.12 29.23
N VAL A 263 -10.36 -18.95 27.95
CA VAL A 263 -10.09 -19.97 26.94
C VAL A 263 -8.87 -19.54 26.09
N PRO A 264 -7.71 -20.19 26.25
CA PRO A 264 -6.55 -19.89 25.43
C PRO A 264 -6.70 -20.48 24.02
N LEU A 265 -6.25 -19.76 22.99
CA LEU A 265 -6.22 -20.23 21.61
C LEU A 265 -5.40 -21.54 21.48
N SER A 266 -4.31 -21.65 22.23
CA SER A 266 -3.48 -22.85 22.28
C SER A 266 -4.21 -24.10 22.77
N SER A 267 -5.35 -23.99 23.45
CA SER A 267 -6.19 -25.13 23.82
C SER A 267 -6.78 -25.88 22.62
N LEU A 268 -6.76 -25.27 21.44
CA LEU A 268 -7.25 -25.85 20.20
C LEU A 268 -6.13 -26.47 19.32
N ARG A 269 -4.91 -26.58 19.85
CA ARG A 269 -3.83 -27.28 19.13
C ARG A 269 -4.24 -28.70 18.75
N GLY A 270 -3.73 -29.18 17.63
CA GLY A 270 -4.13 -30.46 17.04
C GLY A 270 -5.30 -30.36 16.06
N LYS A 271 -5.90 -29.19 15.91
CA LYS A 271 -6.98 -28.88 14.95
C LYS A 271 -6.55 -27.79 13.99
N TYR A 272 -7.18 -27.75 12.80
CA TYR A 272 -7.17 -26.56 11.96
C TYR A 272 -8.13 -25.51 12.55
N VAL A 273 -7.66 -24.31 12.83
CA VAL A 273 -8.45 -23.31 13.57
C VAL A 273 -8.64 -22.05 12.72
N LEU A 274 -9.88 -21.64 12.51
CA LEU A 274 -10.21 -20.31 12.00
C LEU A 274 -10.34 -19.35 13.19
N VAL A 275 -9.37 -18.46 13.37
CA VAL A 275 -9.46 -17.34 14.30
C VAL A 275 -10.20 -16.22 13.60
N ASP A 276 -11.44 -15.93 14.03
CA ASP A 276 -12.33 -14.96 13.38
C ASP A 276 -12.64 -13.78 14.29
N PHE A 277 -12.23 -12.58 13.88
CA PHE A 277 -12.55 -11.32 14.56
C PHE A 277 -13.83 -10.72 13.98
N TRP A 278 -14.84 -10.60 14.81
CA TRP A 278 -16.17 -10.19 14.40
C TRP A 278 -16.88 -9.32 15.44
N ALA A 279 -18.11 -8.89 15.16
CA ALA A 279 -18.99 -8.26 16.15
C ALA A 279 -20.45 -8.22 15.66
N LYS A 280 -21.41 -8.07 16.58
CA LYS A 280 -22.84 -7.88 16.26
C LYS A 280 -23.10 -6.70 15.32
N TRP A 281 -22.43 -5.59 15.57
CA TRP A 281 -22.57 -4.35 14.76
C TRP A 281 -21.87 -4.41 13.40
N CYS A 282 -21.10 -5.46 13.13
CA CYS A 282 -20.38 -5.62 11.87
C CYS A 282 -21.28 -6.27 10.81
N GLY A 283 -21.95 -5.49 9.99
CA GLY A 283 -22.81 -5.99 8.94
C GLY A 283 -22.14 -6.98 7.96
N PRO A 284 -20.93 -6.72 7.47
CA PRO A 284 -20.20 -7.70 6.65
C PRO A 284 -19.91 -9.01 7.37
N CYS A 285 -19.55 -8.98 8.69
CA CYS A 285 -19.32 -10.19 9.47
C CYS A 285 -20.59 -11.06 9.56
N ARG A 286 -21.73 -10.40 9.84
CA ARG A 286 -23.02 -11.08 9.93
C ARG A 286 -23.47 -11.72 8.60
N ARG A 287 -23.04 -11.17 7.48
CA ARG A 287 -23.30 -11.79 6.15
C ARG A 287 -22.37 -12.97 5.86
N GLU A 288 -21.18 -13.00 6.46
CA GLU A 288 -20.21 -14.10 6.32
C GLU A 288 -20.52 -15.27 7.29
N ASN A 289 -21.10 -15.01 8.47
CA ASN A 289 -21.38 -16.01 9.49
C ASN A 289 -22.12 -17.26 8.95
N PRO A 290 -23.15 -17.16 8.09
CA PRO A 290 -23.79 -18.36 7.53
C PRO A 290 -22.83 -19.25 6.74
N ASN A 291 -21.84 -18.67 6.05
CA ASN A 291 -20.83 -19.44 5.35
C ASN A 291 -19.87 -20.13 6.33
N VAL A 292 -19.45 -19.44 7.38
CA VAL A 292 -18.62 -20.05 8.45
C VAL A 292 -19.36 -21.19 9.14
N VAL A 293 -20.67 -21.04 9.44
CA VAL A 293 -21.52 -22.11 9.99
C VAL A 293 -21.56 -23.32 9.04
N LYS A 294 -21.73 -23.09 7.74
CA LYS A 294 -21.73 -24.16 6.73
C LYS A 294 -20.44 -24.97 6.74
N VAL A 295 -19.28 -24.30 6.70
CA VAL A 295 -17.98 -24.98 6.68
C VAL A 295 -17.67 -25.61 8.02
N TYR A 296 -18.04 -25.00 9.15
CA TYR A 296 -17.93 -25.59 10.47
C TYR A 296 -18.66 -26.93 10.55
N ASN A 297 -19.95 -26.95 10.18
CA ASN A 297 -20.75 -28.19 10.20
C ASN A 297 -20.20 -29.28 9.26
N LYS A 298 -19.54 -28.90 8.15
CA LYS A 298 -18.96 -29.84 7.17
C LYS A 298 -17.66 -30.47 7.65
N TYR A 299 -16.82 -29.72 8.41
CA TYR A 299 -15.45 -30.10 8.71
C TYR A 299 -15.12 -30.22 10.20
N HIS A 300 -16.01 -29.86 11.12
CA HIS A 300 -15.76 -29.93 12.57
C HIS A 300 -15.36 -31.34 13.01
N ASP A 301 -16.11 -32.37 12.63
CA ASP A 301 -15.83 -33.78 12.97
C ASP A 301 -14.55 -34.31 12.30
N LYS A 302 -13.97 -33.55 11.36
CA LYS A 302 -12.72 -33.88 10.67
C LYS A 302 -11.51 -33.16 11.26
N GLY A 303 -11.69 -32.37 12.33
CA GLY A 303 -10.61 -31.65 12.99
C GLY A 303 -10.49 -30.18 12.61
N PHE A 304 -11.58 -29.57 12.11
CA PHE A 304 -11.68 -28.11 11.95
C PHE A 304 -12.36 -27.49 13.18
N GLU A 305 -11.91 -26.30 13.57
CA GLU A 305 -12.50 -25.55 14.68
C GLU A 305 -12.55 -24.04 14.33
N VAL A 306 -13.40 -23.31 15.00
CA VAL A 306 -13.46 -21.86 14.92
C VAL A 306 -13.26 -21.25 16.31
N TYR A 307 -12.45 -20.20 16.37
CA TYR A 307 -12.21 -19.40 17.57
C TYR A 307 -12.67 -17.97 17.30
N GLY A 308 -13.90 -17.66 17.70
CA GLY A 308 -14.54 -16.37 17.46
C GLY A 308 -14.13 -15.33 18.50
N VAL A 309 -13.49 -14.25 18.07
CA VAL A 309 -13.06 -13.13 18.92
C VAL A 309 -14.00 -11.94 18.68
N SER A 310 -14.91 -11.70 19.61
CA SER A 310 -15.86 -10.60 19.48
C SER A 310 -15.26 -9.25 19.91
N LEU A 311 -15.50 -8.22 19.11
CA LEU A 311 -15.20 -6.82 19.42
C LEU A 311 -16.44 -6.04 19.89
N ASP A 312 -17.43 -6.71 20.45
CA ASP A 312 -18.59 -6.07 21.04
C ASP A 312 -18.22 -5.32 22.34
N ARG A 313 -19.04 -4.34 22.73
CA ARG A 313 -18.88 -3.59 23.98
C ARG A 313 -19.75 -4.12 25.10
N LYS A 314 -20.84 -4.81 24.72
CA LYS A 314 -21.84 -5.31 25.67
C LYS A 314 -22.00 -6.81 25.51
N LYS A 315 -22.00 -7.50 26.64
CA LYS A 315 -22.17 -8.95 26.68
C LYS A 315 -23.51 -9.38 26.09
N GLU A 316 -24.56 -8.65 26.38
CA GLU A 316 -25.92 -8.94 25.90
C GLU A 316 -25.99 -8.89 24.36
N ASP A 317 -25.35 -7.89 23.72
CA ASP A 317 -25.28 -7.76 22.27
C ASP A 317 -24.52 -8.93 21.64
N TRP A 318 -23.38 -9.30 22.21
CA TRP A 318 -22.56 -10.42 21.79
C TRP A 318 -23.32 -11.74 21.86
N LEU A 319 -23.93 -12.07 23.04
CA LEU A 319 -24.71 -13.31 23.23
C LEU A 319 -25.89 -13.39 22.29
N GLN A 320 -26.63 -12.28 22.11
CA GLN A 320 -27.74 -12.22 21.17
C GLN A 320 -27.31 -12.55 19.73
N ALA A 321 -26.14 -12.06 19.31
CA ALA A 321 -25.62 -12.31 17.95
C ALA A 321 -25.16 -13.76 17.77
N ILE A 322 -24.52 -14.36 18.80
CA ILE A 322 -24.16 -15.79 18.81
C ILE A 322 -25.40 -16.65 18.57
N GLU A 323 -26.49 -16.39 19.32
CA GLU A 323 -27.74 -17.14 19.20
C GLU A 323 -28.41 -16.95 17.83
N GLN A 324 -28.52 -15.69 17.38
CA GLN A 324 -29.16 -15.35 16.09
C GLN A 324 -28.47 -15.98 14.89
N ASP A 325 -27.14 -16.04 14.90
CA ASP A 325 -26.34 -16.54 13.77
C ASP A 325 -25.98 -18.03 13.93
N GLY A 326 -26.32 -18.67 15.07
CA GLY A 326 -26.02 -20.08 15.34
C GLY A 326 -24.54 -20.39 15.43
N LEU A 327 -23.77 -19.53 16.12
CA LEU A 327 -22.32 -19.66 16.25
C LEU A 327 -21.94 -20.59 17.41
N HIS A 328 -21.96 -21.91 17.15
CA HIS A 328 -21.85 -22.96 18.19
C HIS A 328 -20.41 -23.31 18.59
N TRP A 329 -19.40 -22.62 18.06
CA TRP A 329 -17.98 -22.82 18.38
C TRP A 329 -17.51 -21.92 19.52
N THR A 330 -16.24 -22.07 19.90
CA THR A 330 -15.60 -21.26 20.95
C THR A 330 -15.71 -19.77 20.64
N GLN A 331 -16.32 -19.03 21.57
CA GLN A 331 -16.48 -17.59 21.49
C GLN A 331 -15.79 -16.92 22.67
N VAL A 332 -14.99 -15.87 22.41
CA VAL A 332 -14.30 -15.11 23.45
C VAL A 332 -14.41 -13.61 23.22
N SER A 333 -14.37 -12.82 24.29
CA SER A 333 -14.37 -11.36 24.22
C SER A 333 -13.88 -10.72 25.51
N ASP A 334 -13.12 -9.64 25.41
CA ASP A 334 -12.82 -8.74 26.55
C ASP A 334 -13.76 -7.54 26.62
N LEU A 335 -14.72 -7.44 25.72
CA LEU A 335 -15.73 -6.37 25.61
C LEU A 335 -15.13 -4.96 25.48
N LYS A 336 -13.88 -4.85 25.00
CA LYS A 336 -13.14 -3.58 24.89
C LYS A 336 -13.22 -2.94 23.51
N TYR A 337 -14.03 -3.47 22.58
CA TYR A 337 -14.17 -2.93 21.24
C TYR A 337 -12.81 -2.90 20.50
N TRP A 338 -12.45 -1.81 19.84
CA TRP A 338 -11.14 -1.64 19.19
C TRP A 338 -9.95 -1.58 20.17
N ASN A 339 -10.22 -1.47 21.48
CA ASN A 339 -9.20 -1.54 22.53
C ASN A 339 -8.92 -2.97 23.01
N SER A 340 -9.58 -3.98 22.41
CA SER A 340 -9.33 -5.39 22.72
C SER A 340 -7.85 -5.73 22.64
N GLU A 341 -7.37 -6.51 23.62
CA GLU A 341 -5.97 -6.96 23.66
C GLU A 341 -5.63 -7.84 22.46
N ALA A 342 -6.55 -8.76 22.11
CA ALA A 342 -6.40 -9.59 20.91
C ALA A 342 -6.36 -8.75 19.65
N ALA A 343 -7.25 -7.76 19.49
CA ALA A 343 -7.25 -6.87 18.31
C ALA A 343 -5.95 -6.08 18.18
N LYS A 344 -5.36 -5.63 19.29
CA LYS A 344 -4.05 -4.95 19.29
C LYS A 344 -2.91 -5.88 18.92
N THR A 345 -2.84 -7.05 19.53
CA THR A 345 -1.80 -8.07 19.26
C THR A 345 -1.82 -8.50 17.80
N TYR A 346 -3.01 -8.69 17.23
CA TYR A 346 -3.21 -9.08 15.85
C TYR A 346 -3.28 -7.89 14.88
N ASN A 347 -3.00 -6.66 15.35
CA ASN A 347 -3.06 -5.42 14.57
C ASN A 347 -4.34 -5.28 13.72
N VAL A 348 -5.48 -5.71 14.28
CA VAL A 348 -6.78 -5.69 13.59
C VAL A 348 -7.28 -4.25 13.47
N LYS A 349 -7.33 -3.71 12.26
CA LYS A 349 -7.78 -2.35 11.94
C LYS A 349 -9.20 -2.30 11.39
N SER A 350 -9.70 -3.42 10.91
CA SER A 350 -11.05 -3.56 10.37
C SER A 350 -11.55 -4.99 10.56
N ILE A 351 -12.86 -5.17 10.67
CA ILE A 351 -13.52 -6.47 10.68
C ILE A 351 -14.54 -6.56 9.53
N PRO A 352 -14.76 -7.79 9.03
CA PRO A 352 -14.24 -9.07 9.47
C PRO A 352 -12.74 -9.20 9.21
N PHE A 353 -12.00 -9.90 10.09
CA PHE A 353 -10.60 -10.28 9.93
C PHE A 353 -10.45 -11.72 10.41
N ALA A 354 -9.80 -12.57 9.62
CA ALA A 354 -9.65 -13.98 9.97
C ALA A 354 -8.28 -14.54 9.60
N LEU A 355 -7.79 -15.47 10.42
CA LEU A 355 -6.59 -16.27 10.17
C LEU A 355 -6.96 -17.75 10.24
N LEU A 356 -6.48 -18.54 9.27
CA LEU A 356 -6.57 -19.99 9.33
C LEU A 356 -5.24 -20.55 9.82
N LEU A 357 -5.28 -21.36 10.86
CA LEU A 357 -4.13 -21.98 11.50
C LEU A 357 -4.11 -23.49 11.20
N ASP A 358 -2.91 -24.05 11.09
CA ASP A 358 -2.69 -25.50 11.08
C ASP A 358 -2.75 -26.10 12.51
N PRO A 359 -2.66 -27.43 12.69
CA PRO A 359 -2.68 -28.08 13.99
C PRO A 359 -1.55 -27.65 14.94
N ASP A 360 -0.42 -27.18 14.43
CA ASP A 360 0.69 -26.64 15.20
C ASP A 360 0.46 -25.17 15.59
N GLY A 361 -0.61 -24.53 15.08
CA GLY A 361 -0.96 -23.13 15.29
C GLY A 361 -0.21 -22.15 14.39
N LYS A 362 0.38 -22.62 13.30
CA LYS A 362 0.98 -21.76 12.31
C LYS A 362 -0.08 -21.20 11.36
N ILE A 363 0.08 -19.98 10.96
CA ILE A 363 -0.82 -19.29 10.04
C ILE A 363 -0.64 -19.89 8.62
N ILE A 364 -1.69 -20.46 8.06
CA ILE A 364 -1.71 -21.04 6.71
C ILE A 364 -2.66 -20.32 5.75
N GLY A 365 -3.39 -19.32 6.26
CA GLY A 365 -4.27 -18.47 5.45
C GLY A 365 -4.70 -17.22 6.18
N LYS A 366 -4.98 -16.15 5.43
CA LYS A 366 -5.44 -14.88 5.96
C LYS A 366 -6.65 -14.40 5.18
N ASN A 367 -7.63 -13.87 5.90
CA ASN A 367 -8.84 -13.25 5.35
C ASN A 367 -9.58 -14.13 4.32
N LEU A 368 -9.46 -15.45 4.45
CA LEU A 368 -10.21 -16.40 3.64
C LEU A 368 -11.70 -16.31 4.00
N ARG A 369 -12.55 -16.12 3.01
CA ARG A 369 -14.01 -15.95 3.17
C ARG A 369 -14.76 -16.59 2.02
N GLY A 370 -16.04 -16.90 2.24
CA GLY A 370 -16.88 -17.49 1.22
C GLY A 370 -16.24 -18.71 0.60
N ARG A 371 -16.24 -18.73 -0.72
CA ARG A 371 -15.69 -19.83 -1.52
C ARG A 371 -14.18 -20.05 -1.28
N ALA A 372 -13.40 -18.99 -1.03
CA ALA A 372 -11.96 -19.14 -0.80
C ALA A 372 -11.66 -19.93 0.49
N LEU A 373 -12.46 -19.72 1.55
CA LEU A 373 -12.37 -20.53 2.77
C LEU A 373 -12.78 -21.98 2.51
N GLU A 374 -13.89 -22.19 1.81
CA GLU A 374 -14.37 -23.53 1.47
C GLU A 374 -13.36 -24.32 0.62
N GLN A 375 -12.79 -23.70 -0.42
CA GLN A 375 -11.75 -24.30 -1.25
C GLN A 375 -10.51 -24.69 -0.45
N LYS A 376 -10.03 -23.79 0.41
CA LYS A 376 -8.86 -24.05 1.25
C LYS A 376 -9.08 -25.22 2.20
N LEU A 377 -10.26 -25.29 2.82
CA LEU A 377 -10.60 -26.44 3.67
C LEU A 377 -10.81 -27.72 2.87
N GLU A 378 -11.35 -27.63 1.63
CA GLU A 378 -11.42 -28.79 0.74
C GLU A 378 -10.03 -29.35 0.38
N GLU A 379 -9.07 -28.47 0.07
CA GLU A 379 -7.68 -28.89 -0.18
C GLU A 379 -7.13 -29.64 1.05
N ILE A 380 -7.24 -29.03 2.23
CA ILE A 380 -6.72 -29.60 3.49
C ILE A 380 -7.34 -30.98 3.80
N PHE A 381 -8.66 -31.11 3.66
CA PHE A 381 -9.37 -32.33 4.07
C PHE A 381 -9.63 -33.34 2.94
N LYS A 382 -9.16 -33.07 1.69
CA LYS A 382 -9.09 -34.07 0.61
C LYS A 382 -7.79 -34.87 0.63
N GLU A 383 -6.70 -34.29 1.16
CA GLU A 383 -5.38 -34.91 1.23
C GLU A 383 -5.21 -35.78 2.50
N GLY A 384 -6.15 -35.83 3.40
CA GLY A 384 -6.23 -36.70 4.59
C GLY A 384 -7.38 -37.71 4.49
#